data_739ba0636c7256e42a58b49d2f2b0de4
#
_entry.id   739ba0636c7256e42a58b49d2f2b0de4
#
_cell.length_a   1.000
_cell.length_b   1.000
_cell.length_c   1.000
_cell.angle_alpha   90.00
_cell.angle_beta   90.00
_cell.angle_gamma   90.00
#
_symmetry.space_group_name_H-M   'P 1'
#
loop_
_entity.id
_entity.type
_entity.pdbx_description
1 polymer ?
#
loop_
_entity_poly.entity_id
_entity_poly.type
_entity_poly.pdbx_seq_one_letter_code
_entity_poly.pdbx_strand_id
1 'polypeptide(L)'
;MGAVLGAFLCVAPDVNAADVKGKVTGYEHLRNPVWVAAKDPERHGYSFREPVTTVPVAMRKLFPQVSKEVCVVALSSSPAAAGKPYNVRISGGRTTPVTLVVAPGTELRFKNADPFEHRLYGVNISTFAASTTAKGGLRRWTPTEAGRYEVRDELAPSVSMWVVAEPTAVAVALPTTDGRFSLSLEPGEYSLQAYFAGEAVGRPQPVVVERRDVDITSRPLVLATKPPVEDNNP
;
A
#
# COMPACT_ATOMS: atom_id res chain seq x y z
N MET A 1 -15.69 48.11 40.23
CA MET A 1 -15.70 46.65 40.32
C MET A 1 -15.35 46.12 38.96
N GLY A 2 -14.09 45.75 38.71
CA GLY A 2 -13.62 45.18 37.46
C GLY A 2 -13.40 43.68 37.62
N ALA A 3 -14.10 42.86 36.84
CA ALA A 3 -13.91 41.43 36.79
C ALA A 3 -12.77 41.11 35.85
N VAL A 4 -11.71 40.52 36.34
CA VAL A 4 -10.60 39.95 35.54
C VAL A 4 -11.01 38.54 35.11
N LEU A 5 -11.29 38.37 33.81
CA LEU A 5 -11.53 37.08 33.22
C LEU A 5 -10.14 36.43 32.97
N GLY A 6 -9.76 35.46 33.79
CA GLY A 6 -8.57 34.66 33.60
C GLY A 6 -8.82 33.64 32.46
N ALA A 7 -8.15 33.82 31.31
CA ALA A 7 -8.10 32.81 30.25
C ALA A 7 -7.24 31.65 30.71
N PHE A 8 -7.85 30.49 30.98
CA PHE A 8 -7.14 29.24 31.13
C PHE A 8 -6.64 28.80 29.75
N LEU A 9 -5.36 28.98 29.48
CA LEU A 9 -4.67 28.28 28.37
C LEU A 9 -4.60 26.79 28.74
N CYS A 10 -5.46 26.00 28.13
CA CYS A 10 -5.31 24.55 28.10
C CYS A 10 -4.11 24.22 27.19
N VAL A 11 -2.94 24.03 27.80
CA VAL A 11 -1.79 23.44 27.09
C VAL A 11 -2.16 21.96 26.88
N ALA A 12 -2.52 21.61 25.64
CA ALA A 12 -2.64 20.21 25.28
C ALA A 12 -1.27 19.53 25.49
N PRO A 13 -1.20 18.39 26.20
CA PRO A 13 0.08 17.69 26.35
C PRO A 13 0.59 17.29 24.94
N ASP A 14 1.87 17.55 24.67
CA ASP A 14 2.56 17.02 23.51
C ASP A 14 2.45 15.49 23.57
N VAL A 15 1.60 14.94 22.73
CA VAL A 15 1.45 13.49 22.59
C VAL A 15 2.65 13.04 21.76
N ASN A 16 3.72 12.64 22.42
CA ASN A 16 4.89 12.08 21.74
C ASN A 16 4.49 10.75 21.07
N ALA A 17 4.45 10.74 19.74
CA ALA A 17 4.31 9.52 18.98
C ALA A 17 5.53 8.60 19.26
N ALA A 18 5.27 7.30 19.33
CA ALA A 18 6.30 6.27 19.48
C ALA A 18 6.44 5.46 18.18
N ASP A 19 7.64 4.96 17.92
CA ASP A 19 7.92 4.13 16.76
C ASP A 19 7.60 2.66 17.03
N VAL A 20 6.75 2.08 16.19
CA VAL A 20 6.50 0.64 16.14
C VAL A 20 7.35 0.05 15.02
N LYS A 21 8.39 -0.71 15.40
CA LYS A 21 9.30 -1.38 14.47
C LYS A 21 8.91 -2.84 14.31
N GLY A 22 8.79 -3.31 13.06
CA GLY A 22 8.39 -4.68 12.78
C GLY A 22 9.00 -5.22 11.50
N LYS A 23 8.62 -6.46 11.18
CA LYS A 23 9.06 -7.15 9.97
C LYS A 23 7.90 -7.93 9.36
N VAL A 24 7.81 -7.94 8.03
CA VAL A 24 6.95 -8.86 7.27
C VAL A 24 7.77 -10.04 6.77
N THR A 25 7.14 -11.23 6.68
CA THR A 25 7.74 -12.47 6.15
C THR A 25 6.71 -13.21 5.29
N GLY A 26 7.14 -14.19 4.51
CA GLY A 26 6.25 -14.97 3.65
C GLY A 26 5.80 -14.24 2.38
N TYR A 27 6.35 -13.05 2.08
CA TYR A 27 6.03 -12.29 0.86
C TYR A 27 6.52 -13.01 -0.40
N GLU A 28 7.50 -13.89 -0.31
CA GLU A 28 7.97 -14.75 -1.38
C GLU A 28 6.91 -15.74 -1.88
N HIS A 29 5.87 -15.97 -1.09
CA HIS A 29 4.74 -16.84 -1.44
C HIS A 29 3.56 -16.09 -2.03
N LEU A 30 3.55 -14.76 -2.00
CA LEU A 30 2.51 -13.97 -2.63
C LEU A 30 2.60 -14.09 -4.16
N ARG A 31 1.46 -14.09 -4.83
CA ARG A 31 1.36 -14.12 -6.30
C ARG A 31 0.69 -12.86 -6.79
N ASN A 32 1.33 -12.20 -7.75
CA ASN A 32 0.71 -11.04 -8.38
C ASN A 32 -0.54 -11.49 -9.16
N PRO A 33 -1.72 -10.86 -8.93
CA PRO A 33 -2.96 -11.21 -9.62
C PRO A 33 -2.85 -11.18 -11.15
N VAL A 34 -2.03 -10.30 -11.71
CA VAL A 34 -1.78 -10.23 -13.15
C VAL A 34 -1.17 -11.53 -13.67
N TRP A 35 -0.29 -12.17 -12.91
CA TRP A 35 0.32 -13.45 -13.26
C TRP A 35 -0.66 -14.62 -13.17
N VAL A 36 -1.53 -14.59 -12.15
CA VAL A 36 -2.60 -15.59 -12.00
C VAL A 36 -3.56 -15.48 -13.19
N ALA A 37 -3.96 -14.26 -13.54
CA ALA A 37 -4.83 -14.02 -14.70
C ALA A 37 -4.15 -14.38 -16.04
N ALA A 38 -2.83 -14.14 -16.17
CA ALA A 38 -2.10 -14.45 -17.39
C ALA A 38 -1.90 -15.96 -17.62
N LYS A 39 -1.98 -16.77 -16.57
CA LYS A 39 -1.92 -18.23 -16.67
C LYS A 39 -3.25 -18.87 -17.05
N ASP A 40 -4.35 -18.14 -16.98
CA ASP A 40 -5.68 -18.63 -17.30
C ASP A 40 -5.99 -18.43 -18.79
N PRO A 41 -5.90 -19.47 -19.64
CA PRO A 41 -6.12 -19.35 -21.08
C PRO A 41 -7.56 -18.97 -21.45
N GLU A 42 -8.52 -19.21 -20.56
CA GLU A 42 -9.94 -18.86 -20.76
C GLU A 42 -10.18 -17.34 -20.68
N ARG A 43 -9.29 -16.61 -20.00
CA ARG A 43 -9.41 -15.15 -19.80
C ARG A 43 -8.81 -14.31 -20.93
N HIS A 44 -7.96 -14.89 -21.75
CA HIS A 44 -7.32 -14.22 -22.89
C HIS A 44 -7.03 -15.23 -23.98
N GLY A 45 -7.26 -14.86 -25.22
CA GLY A 45 -7.03 -15.73 -26.38
C GLY A 45 -5.55 -15.99 -26.71
N TYR A 46 -4.64 -15.87 -25.75
CA TYR A 46 -3.21 -16.10 -25.89
C TYR A 46 -2.79 -17.27 -25.02
N SER A 47 -2.10 -18.25 -25.59
CA SER A 47 -1.36 -19.24 -24.79
C SER A 47 -0.21 -18.54 -24.08
N PHE A 48 -0.14 -18.68 -22.75
CA PHE A 48 1.04 -18.26 -22.01
C PHE A 48 2.25 -19.08 -22.48
N ARG A 49 3.21 -18.43 -23.12
CA ARG A 49 4.48 -19.10 -23.45
C ARG A 49 5.28 -19.23 -22.15
N GLU A 50 5.52 -20.46 -21.75
CA GLU A 50 6.45 -20.70 -20.67
C GLU A 50 7.82 -20.05 -20.97
N PRO A 51 8.52 -19.53 -19.94
CA PRO A 51 9.87 -19.01 -20.11
C PRO A 51 10.74 -20.06 -20.78
N VAL A 52 11.55 -19.65 -21.74
CA VAL A 52 12.46 -20.51 -22.48
C VAL A 52 13.28 -21.36 -21.50
N THR A 53 13.46 -22.63 -21.78
CA THR A 53 14.18 -23.63 -20.96
C THR A 53 15.60 -23.21 -20.54
N THR A 54 16.18 -22.23 -21.24
CA THR A 54 17.50 -21.64 -20.92
C THR A 54 17.55 -20.82 -19.63
N VAL A 55 16.41 -20.39 -19.06
CA VAL A 55 16.39 -19.69 -17.78
C VAL A 55 16.33 -20.72 -16.65
N PRO A 56 17.28 -20.75 -15.70
CA PRO A 56 17.24 -21.64 -14.55
C PRO A 56 15.92 -21.50 -13.77
N VAL A 57 15.35 -22.62 -13.35
CA VAL A 57 14.04 -22.66 -12.64
C VAL A 57 14.00 -21.72 -11.43
N ALA A 58 15.11 -21.59 -10.70
CA ALA A 58 15.22 -20.68 -9.57
C ALA A 58 15.06 -19.19 -9.98
N MET A 59 15.43 -18.83 -11.22
CA MET A 59 15.28 -17.47 -11.75
C MET A 59 13.94 -17.23 -12.44
N ARG A 60 13.12 -18.26 -12.61
CA ARG A 60 11.77 -18.14 -13.18
C ARG A 60 10.74 -17.67 -12.15
N LYS A 61 11.09 -17.73 -10.86
CA LYS A 61 10.19 -17.29 -9.78
C LYS A 61 10.17 -15.76 -9.74
N LEU A 62 9.02 -15.19 -10.04
CA LEU A 62 8.77 -13.76 -9.88
C LEU A 62 8.30 -13.53 -8.45
N PHE A 63 9.16 -12.98 -7.64
CA PHE A 63 8.82 -12.57 -6.28
C PHE A 63 8.26 -11.16 -6.29
N PRO A 64 7.25 -10.87 -5.44
CA PRO A 64 6.82 -9.51 -5.22
C PRO A 64 7.98 -8.64 -4.69
N GLN A 65 8.05 -7.42 -5.17
CA GLN A 65 8.95 -6.42 -4.60
C GLN A 65 8.32 -5.89 -3.31
N VAL A 66 8.63 -6.54 -2.19
CA VAL A 66 8.02 -6.25 -0.88
C VAL A 66 8.00 -4.75 -0.57
N SER A 67 9.08 -4.03 -0.89
CA SER A 67 9.23 -2.59 -0.63
C SER A 67 8.36 -1.68 -1.51
N LYS A 68 7.66 -2.22 -2.51
CA LYS A 68 6.79 -1.45 -3.40
C LYS A 68 5.36 -1.99 -3.46
N GLU A 69 5.22 -3.30 -3.34
CA GLU A 69 3.96 -4.01 -3.57
C GLU A 69 3.21 -4.33 -2.29
N VAL A 70 3.92 -4.39 -1.15
CA VAL A 70 3.32 -4.61 0.17
C VAL A 70 3.22 -3.30 0.93
N CYS A 71 2.08 -3.08 1.57
CA CYS A 71 1.80 -1.94 2.43
C CYS A 71 1.40 -2.47 3.81
N VAL A 72 2.02 -1.98 4.88
CA VAL A 72 1.64 -2.27 6.27
C VAL A 72 0.90 -1.07 6.83
N VAL A 73 -0.23 -1.31 7.46
CA VAL A 73 -1.09 -0.26 8.02
C VAL A 73 -1.40 -0.54 9.48
N ALA A 74 -1.43 0.50 10.29
CA ALA A 74 -1.99 0.47 11.63
C ALA A 74 -3.46 0.88 11.57
N LEU A 75 -4.33 -0.01 12.02
CA LEU A 75 -5.78 0.18 12.10
C LEU A 75 -6.18 0.47 13.55
N SER A 76 -6.96 1.53 13.76
CA SER A 76 -7.56 1.84 15.06
C SER A 76 -8.94 1.21 15.21
N SER A 77 -9.50 1.23 16.41
CA SER A 77 -10.89 0.81 16.67
C SER A 77 -11.93 1.84 16.22
N SER A 78 -11.51 3.05 15.90
CA SER A 78 -12.38 4.16 15.50
C SER A 78 -11.97 4.71 14.15
N PRO A 79 -12.87 5.37 13.40
CA PRO A 79 -12.53 6.02 12.15
C PRO A 79 -11.40 7.04 12.31
N ALA A 80 -10.44 7.00 11.42
CA ALA A 80 -9.33 7.92 11.36
C ALA A 80 -9.67 9.16 10.54
N ALA A 81 -9.11 10.30 10.91
CA ALA A 81 -9.16 11.49 10.07
C ALA A 81 -8.34 11.29 8.79
N ALA A 82 -8.65 12.06 7.75
CA ALA A 82 -7.84 12.11 6.54
C ALA A 82 -6.38 12.43 6.88
N GLY A 83 -5.47 11.63 6.32
CA GLY A 83 -4.05 11.78 6.54
C GLY A 83 -3.45 12.97 5.79
N LYS A 84 -2.16 13.22 6.01
CA LYS A 84 -1.38 14.16 5.18
C LYS A 84 -1.37 13.66 3.73
N PRO A 85 -1.27 14.56 2.74
CA PRO A 85 -1.16 14.18 1.34
C PRO A 85 -0.04 13.17 1.09
N TYR A 86 -0.35 12.09 0.36
CA TYR A 86 0.60 11.03 0.06
C TYR A 86 1.15 11.16 -1.35
N ASN A 87 2.47 11.12 -1.50
CA ASN A 87 3.13 11.24 -2.80
C ASN A 87 3.37 9.85 -3.41
N VAL A 88 2.76 9.62 -4.57
CA VAL A 88 2.98 8.44 -5.41
C VAL A 88 3.88 8.83 -6.56
N ARG A 89 5.01 8.15 -6.73
CA ARG A 89 5.93 8.38 -7.84
C ARG A 89 5.61 7.43 -9.00
N ILE A 90 5.57 7.95 -10.22
CA ILE A 90 5.52 7.15 -11.44
C ILE A 90 6.88 7.24 -12.10
N SER A 91 7.52 6.09 -12.30
CA SER A 91 8.86 6.03 -12.90
C SER A 91 9.09 4.66 -13.55
N GLY A 92 9.61 4.65 -14.79
CA GLY A 92 9.78 3.45 -15.59
C GLY A 92 8.46 2.75 -15.91
N GLY A 93 7.38 3.54 -16.12
CA GLY A 93 6.04 3.01 -16.37
C GLY A 93 5.45 2.22 -15.19
N ARG A 94 5.82 2.54 -13.94
CA ARG A 94 5.30 1.90 -12.72
C ARG A 94 5.10 2.90 -11.61
N THR A 95 4.15 2.63 -10.73
CA THR A 95 3.95 3.40 -9.50
C THR A 95 4.84 2.88 -8.36
N THR A 96 5.17 3.78 -7.47
CA THR A 96 5.75 3.47 -6.17
C THR A 96 5.01 4.31 -5.12
N PRO A 97 4.26 3.69 -4.22
CA PRO A 97 3.98 2.25 -4.10
C PRO A 97 3.04 1.71 -5.18
N VAL A 98 2.92 0.37 -5.27
CA VAL A 98 1.93 -0.36 -6.08
C VAL A 98 0.66 -0.64 -5.27
N THR A 99 0.80 -0.90 -3.96
CA THR A 99 -0.32 -1.02 -3.02
C THR A 99 -0.18 0.05 -1.95
N LEU A 100 -1.25 0.81 -1.74
CA LEU A 100 -1.31 1.87 -0.73
C LEU A 100 -2.65 1.81 0.02
N VAL A 101 -2.59 1.92 1.35
CA VAL A 101 -3.78 2.05 2.19
C VAL A 101 -3.78 3.44 2.81
N VAL A 102 -4.91 4.12 2.77
CA VAL A 102 -5.08 5.46 3.34
C VAL A 102 -6.46 5.62 3.96
N ALA A 103 -6.63 6.52 4.91
CA ALA A 103 -7.96 6.92 5.35
C ALA A 103 -8.72 7.65 4.22
N PRO A 104 -10.05 7.48 4.08
CA PRO A 104 -10.86 8.26 3.16
C PRO A 104 -10.63 9.77 3.34
N GLY A 105 -10.64 10.53 2.25
CA GLY A 105 -10.33 11.96 2.27
C GLY A 105 -8.84 12.31 2.20
N THR A 106 -7.94 11.33 2.25
CA THR A 106 -6.49 11.55 2.07
C THR A 106 -6.17 11.86 0.61
N GLU A 107 -5.54 13.01 0.34
CA GLU A 107 -5.11 13.40 -1.01
C GLU A 107 -3.93 12.54 -1.49
N LEU A 108 -4.05 11.96 -2.67
CA LEU A 108 -2.97 11.26 -3.37
C LEU A 108 -2.38 12.16 -4.46
N ARG A 109 -1.07 12.27 -4.51
CA ARG A 109 -0.31 13.10 -5.44
C ARG A 109 0.55 12.23 -6.33
N PHE A 110 0.10 12.00 -7.56
CA PHE A 110 0.82 11.21 -8.57
C PHE A 110 1.82 12.10 -9.30
N LYS A 111 3.11 11.94 -8.99
CA LYS A 111 4.21 12.65 -9.63
C LYS A 111 4.75 11.86 -10.81
N ASN A 112 4.60 12.38 -12.02
CA ASN A 112 5.22 11.81 -13.21
C ASN A 112 6.73 12.13 -13.22
N ALA A 113 7.56 11.12 -13.05
CA ALA A 113 9.02 11.21 -13.13
C ALA A 113 9.58 10.57 -14.42
N ASP A 114 8.72 10.08 -15.31
CA ASP A 114 9.11 9.55 -16.61
C ASP A 114 9.37 10.66 -17.64
N PRO A 115 10.15 10.40 -18.68
CA PRO A 115 10.42 11.37 -19.75
C PRO A 115 9.24 11.56 -20.71
N PHE A 116 8.15 10.81 -20.55
CA PHE A 116 6.93 10.84 -21.36
C PHE A 116 5.70 11.15 -20.50
N GLU A 117 4.60 11.45 -21.15
CA GLU A 117 3.34 11.72 -20.48
C GLU A 117 2.62 10.43 -20.03
N HIS A 118 1.78 10.57 -19.03
CA HIS A 118 0.89 9.54 -18.52
C HIS A 118 -0.57 9.99 -18.61
N ARG A 119 -1.49 9.03 -18.76
CA ARG A 119 -2.91 9.30 -18.77
C ARG A 119 -3.63 8.40 -17.77
N LEU A 120 -3.41 8.73 -16.50
CA LEU A 120 -3.94 7.95 -15.38
C LEU A 120 -5.47 8.03 -15.32
N TYR A 121 -6.07 6.92 -14.89
CA TYR A 121 -7.50 6.83 -14.59
C TYR A 121 -7.77 5.78 -13.50
N GLY A 122 -8.92 5.91 -12.84
CA GLY A 122 -9.43 4.89 -11.94
C GLY A 122 -10.38 3.96 -12.69
N VAL A 123 -10.20 2.65 -12.52
CA VAL A 123 -11.08 1.65 -13.14
C VAL A 123 -12.46 1.75 -12.51
N ASN A 124 -13.47 2.10 -13.31
CA ASN A 124 -14.85 2.33 -12.85
C ASN A 124 -15.00 3.45 -11.79
N ILE A 125 -14.10 4.44 -11.81
CA ILE A 125 -14.11 5.57 -10.88
C ILE A 125 -14.34 6.87 -11.67
N SER A 126 -15.54 7.43 -11.61
CA SER A 126 -15.90 8.66 -12.32
C SER A 126 -15.13 9.89 -11.81
N THR A 127 -14.79 9.93 -10.50
CA THR A 127 -14.04 11.03 -9.88
C THR A 127 -12.55 11.02 -10.24
N PHE A 128 -12.07 9.98 -10.91
CA PHE A 128 -10.69 9.87 -11.40
C PHE A 128 -10.67 9.43 -12.87
N ALA A 129 -11.36 10.19 -13.72
CA ALA A 129 -11.41 9.97 -15.16
C ALA A 129 -10.04 10.18 -15.81
N ALA A 130 -9.79 9.56 -16.98
CA ALA A 130 -8.53 9.66 -17.70
C ALA A 130 -8.16 11.13 -18.01
N SER A 131 -6.91 11.51 -17.68
CA SER A 131 -6.39 12.86 -17.94
C SER A 131 -4.89 12.84 -18.03
N THR A 132 -4.35 13.60 -18.99
CA THR A 132 -2.93 13.68 -19.27
C THR A 132 -2.16 14.36 -18.14
N THR A 133 -1.04 13.74 -17.76
CA THR A 133 -0.06 14.27 -16.82
C THR A 133 1.29 14.33 -17.55
N ALA A 134 1.71 15.51 -17.94
CA ALA A 134 2.96 15.74 -18.67
C ALA A 134 4.19 15.29 -17.84
N LYS A 135 5.33 15.13 -18.52
CA LYS A 135 6.63 14.91 -17.85
C LYS A 135 6.85 15.93 -16.75
N GLY A 136 7.22 15.45 -15.57
CA GLY A 136 7.40 16.29 -14.37
C GLY A 136 6.10 16.85 -13.78
N GLY A 137 4.94 16.54 -14.37
CA GLY A 137 3.64 16.97 -13.90
C GLY A 137 3.20 16.27 -12.61
N LEU A 138 2.12 16.79 -12.04
CA LEU A 138 1.50 16.27 -10.82
C LEU A 138 0.00 16.15 -11.05
N ARG A 139 -0.55 14.99 -10.75
CA ARG A 139 -1.99 14.76 -10.72
C ARG A 139 -2.44 14.47 -9.31
N ARG A 140 -3.60 15.00 -8.91
CA ARG A 140 -4.19 14.78 -7.58
C ARG A 140 -5.48 14.00 -7.69
N TRP A 141 -5.73 13.19 -6.67
CA TRP A 141 -7.00 12.49 -6.48
C TRP A 141 -7.20 12.21 -4.99
N THR A 142 -8.46 12.21 -4.56
CA THR A 142 -8.84 11.95 -3.18
C THR A 142 -9.95 10.91 -3.15
N PRO A 143 -9.69 9.67 -2.68
CA PRO A 143 -10.75 8.69 -2.43
C PRO A 143 -11.57 9.15 -1.23
N THR A 144 -12.85 9.46 -1.42
CA THR A 144 -13.75 9.99 -0.37
C THR A 144 -14.54 8.89 0.32
N GLU A 145 -14.72 7.75 -0.34
CA GLU A 145 -15.48 6.62 0.18
C GLU A 145 -14.56 5.46 0.54
N ALA A 146 -14.96 4.66 1.53
CA ALA A 146 -14.26 3.42 1.84
C ALA A 146 -14.36 2.45 0.66
N GLY A 147 -13.25 1.78 0.35
CA GLY A 147 -13.25 0.83 -0.76
C GLY A 147 -11.87 0.53 -1.33
N ARG A 148 -11.87 -0.36 -2.29
CA ARG A 148 -10.69 -0.75 -3.05
C ARG A 148 -10.78 -0.16 -4.46
N TYR A 149 -9.74 0.53 -4.87
CA TYR A 149 -9.66 1.24 -6.13
C TYR A 149 -8.45 0.78 -6.91
N GLU A 150 -8.64 0.56 -8.21
CA GLU A 150 -7.55 0.27 -9.13
C GLU A 150 -7.26 1.50 -9.98
N VAL A 151 -6.00 1.93 -10.00
CA VAL A 151 -5.50 3.02 -10.83
C VAL A 151 -4.67 2.42 -11.96
N ARG A 152 -4.97 2.82 -13.18
CA ARG A 152 -4.26 2.41 -14.41
C ARG A 152 -3.86 3.61 -15.25
N ASP A 153 -3.16 3.33 -16.34
CA ASP A 153 -2.72 4.33 -17.31
C ASP A 153 -3.05 3.87 -18.73
N GLU A 154 -3.64 4.75 -19.54
CA GLU A 154 -3.99 4.42 -20.93
C GLU A 154 -2.77 4.35 -21.85
N LEU A 155 -1.70 5.11 -21.54
CA LEU A 155 -0.48 5.22 -22.36
C LEU A 155 0.61 4.23 -21.93
N ALA A 156 0.58 3.80 -20.67
CA ALA A 156 1.55 2.87 -20.11
C ALA A 156 0.83 1.71 -19.38
N PRO A 157 0.43 0.63 -20.08
CA PRO A 157 -0.33 -0.49 -19.51
C PRO A 157 0.36 -1.19 -18.33
N SER A 158 1.67 -1.01 -18.17
CA SER A 158 2.44 -1.52 -17.02
C SER A 158 2.16 -0.76 -15.70
N VAL A 159 1.55 0.43 -15.78
CA VAL A 159 1.10 1.17 -14.61
C VAL A 159 -0.18 0.52 -14.08
N SER A 160 -0.06 -0.09 -12.92
CA SER A 160 -1.17 -0.65 -12.16
C SER A 160 -0.89 -0.40 -10.69
N MET A 161 -1.85 0.21 -9.99
CA MET A 161 -1.76 0.52 -8.57
C MET A 161 -3.08 0.22 -7.89
N TRP A 162 -3.00 -0.31 -6.68
CA TRP A 162 -4.14 -0.52 -5.81
C TRP A 162 -4.14 0.51 -4.68
N VAL A 163 -5.25 1.20 -4.51
CA VAL A 163 -5.50 2.10 -3.39
C VAL A 163 -6.65 1.52 -2.58
N VAL A 164 -6.43 1.34 -1.29
CA VAL A 164 -7.48 0.94 -0.35
C VAL A 164 -7.77 2.12 0.56
N ALA A 165 -8.98 2.65 0.47
CA ALA A 165 -9.47 3.66 1.41
C ALA A 165 -10.11 2.93 2.61
N GLU A 166 -9.34 2.84 3.70
CA GLU A 166 -9.69 2.13 4.93
C GLU A 166 -10.02 3.13 6.04
N PRO A 167 -11.28 3.19 6.49
CA PRO A 167 -11.70 4.21 7.46
C PRO A 167 -10.91 4.21 8.77
N THR A 168 -10.36 3.08 9.18
CA THR A 168 -9.63 2.93 10.43
C THR A 168 -8.11 3.06 10.29
N ALA A 169 -7.61 3.35 9.08
CA ALA A 169 -6.18 3.48 8.80
C ALA A 169 -5.58 4.77 9.39
N VAL A 170 -4.76 4.66 10.43
CA VAL A 170 -4.15 5.81 11.10
C VAL A 170 -2.71 6.07 10.65
N ALA A 171 -1.99 5.04 10.24
CA ALA A 171 -0.62 5.17 9.75
C ALA A 171 -0.30 4.06 8.76
N VAL A 172 0.61 4.36 7.82
CA VAL A 172 1.01 3.45 6.75
C VAL A 172 2.51 3.43 6.60
N ALA A 173 3.09 2.25 6.36
CA ALA A 173 4.49 2.07 6.03
C ALA A 173 4.67 1.11 4.86
N LEU A 174 5.67 1.39 4.04
CA LEU A 174 6.17 0.45 3.05
C LEU A 174 7.36 -0.29 3.67
N PRO A 175 7.39 -1.62 3.64
CA PRO A 175 8.54 -2.36 4.12
C PRO A 175 9.80 -2.04 3.30
N THR A 176 10.96 -2.19 3.90
CA THR A 176 12.23 -2.22 3.20
C THR A 176 12.40 -3.52 2.41
N THR A 177 13.45 -3.64 1.61
CA THR A 177 13.69 -4.85 0.78
C THR A 177 13.89 -6.13 1.60
N ASP A 178 14.27 -6.01 2.86
CA ASP A 178 14.40 -7.12 3.82
C ASP A 178 13.14 -7.33 4.69
N GLY A 179 12.05 -6.62 4.35
CA GLY A 179 10.74 -6.73 4.98
C GLY A 179 10.57 -5.93 6.27
N ARG A 180 11.53 -5.13 6.71
CA ARG A 180 11.39 -4.29 7.91
C ARG A 180 10.52 -3.07 7.64
N PHE A 181 9.79 -2.63 8.66
CA PHE A 181 8.98 -1.41 8.60
C PHE A 181 9.03 -0.66 9.93
N SER A 182 8.70 0.63 9.90
CA SER A 182 8.46 1.46 11.08
C SER A 182 7.22 2.30 10.87
N LEU A 183 6.37 2.39 11.91
CA LEU A 183 5.17 3.21 11.97
C LEU A 183 5.28 4.12 13.18
N SER A 184 5.08 5.43 13.01
CA SER A 184 5.00 6.36 14.12
C SER A 184 3.55 6.50 14.55
N LEU A 185 3.23 6.11 15.77
CA LEU A 185 1.89 6.00 16.32
C LEU A 185 1.76 6.73 17.65
N GLU A 186 0.64 7.37 17.88
CA GLU A 186 0.27 7.89 19.19
C GLU A 186 0.00 6.72 20.16
N PRO A 187 0.07 6.95 21.49
CA PRO A 187 -0.34 5.92 22.44
C PRO A 187 -1.76 5.43 22.21
N GLY A 188 -1.94 4.11 22.15
CA GLY A 188 -3.22 3.50 21.85
C GLY A 188 -3.11 2.01 21.51
N GLU A 189 -4.26 1.41 21.20
CA GLU A 189 -4.36 0.03 20.75
C GLU A 189 -4.61 0.00 19.25
N TYR A 190 -3.84 -0.80 18.53
CA TYR A 190 -3.89 -0.89 17.08
C TYR A 190 -3.86 -2.35 16.62
N SER A 191 -4.35 -2.56 15.41
CA SER A 191 -4.19 -3.81 14.68
C SER A 191 -3.31 -3.56 13.46
N LEU A 192 -2.16 -4.22 13.37
CA LEU A 192 -1.28 -4.12 12.21
C LEU A 192 -1.74 -5.11 11.15
N GLN A 193 -2.04 -4.63 9.95
CA GLN A 193 -2.47 -5.43 8.82
C GLN A 193 -1.59 -5.13 7.61
N ALA A 194 -1.18 -6.18 6.89
CA ALA A 194 -0.51 -6.02 5.62
C ALA A 194 -1.50 -6.13 4.46
N TYR A 195 -1.20 -5.40 3.38
CA TYR A 195 -1.98 -5.41 2.14
C TYR A 195 -1.05 -5.67 0.95
N PHE A 196 -1.56 -6.44 -0.01
CA PHE A 196 -0.90 -6.74 -1.27
C PHE A 196 -1.93 -6.77 -2.39
N ALA A 197 -1.65 -6.09 -3.51
CA ALA A 197 -2.57 -5.97 -4.65
C ALA A 197 -3.98 -5.51 -4.26
N GLY A 198 -4.07 -4.64 -3.24
CA GLY A 198 -5.34 -4.11 -2.74
C GLY A 198 -6.13 -5.04 -1.82
N GLU A 199 -5.61 -6.20 -1.47
CA GLU A 199 -6.23 -7.15 -0.55
C GLU A 199 -5.46 -7.24 0.75
N ALA A 200 -6.17 -7.44 1.87
CA ALA A 200 -5.55 -7.76 3.15
C ALA A 200 -4.89 -9.15 3.07
N VAL A 201 -3.65 -9.27 3.50
CA VAL A 201 -2.88 -10.51 3.47
C VAL A 201 -2.29 -10.83 4.84
N GLY A 202 -2.23 -12.11 5.16
CA GLY A 202 -1.82 -12.57 6.48
C GLY A 202 -2.88 -12.32 7.56
N ARG A 203 -2.50 -12.58 8.82
CA ARG A 203 -3.37 -12.31 9.97
C ARG A 203 -3.03 -10.96 10.58
N PRO A 204 -4.03 -10.17 10.99
CA PRO A 204 -3.79 -8.93 11.71
C PRO A 204 -3.10 -9.22 13.05
N GLN A 205 -2.19 -8.34 13.45
CA GLN A 205 -1.44 -8.47 14.70
C GLN A 205 -1.77 -7.30 15.62
N PRO A 206 -2.31 -7.54 16.82
CA PRO A 206 -2.55 -6.49 17.78
C PRO A 206 -1.23 -5.93 18.33
N VAL A 207 -1.19 -4.62 18.54
CA VAL A 207 -0.09 -3.91 19.18
C VAL A 207 -0.65 -2.82 20.09
N VAL A 208 -0.08 -2.73 21.28
CA VAL A 208 -0.35 -1.65 22.24
C VAL A 208 0.86 -0.72 22.22
N VAL A 209 0.62 0.54 21.97
CA VAL A 209 1.64 1.59 21.94
C VAL A 209 1.47 2.46 23.18
N GLU A 210 2.50 2.54 23.95
CA GLU A 210 2.63 3.46 25.08
C GLU A 210 3.47 4.68 24.65
N ARG A 211 4.12 5.36 25.58
CA ARG A 211 4.99 6.53 25.29
C ARG A 211 6.43 6.15 24.94
N ARG A 212 6.67 4.93 24.49
CA ARG A 212 8.00 4.40 24.14
C ARG A 212 7.91 3.52 22.91
N ASP A 213 9.02 3.43 22.18
CA ASP A 213 9.16 2.57 21.02
C ASP A 213 8.81 1.11 21.34
N VAL A 214 8.14 0.47 20.37
CA VAL A 214 7.73 -0.94 20.44
C VAL A 214 8.43 -1.70 19.32
N ASP A 215 9.20 -2.73 19.68
CA ASP A 215 9.84 -3.62 18.71
C ASP A 215 9.14 -4.97 18.68
N ILE A 216 8.52 -5.27 17.53
CA ILE A 216 7.83 -6.54 17.28
C ILE A 216 8.54 -7.38 16.21
N THR A 217 9.81 -7.10 15.87
CA THR A 217 10.56 -7.83 14.84
C THR A 217 10.72 -9.33 15.16
N SER A 218 10.69 -9.71 16.43
CA SER A 218 10.69 -11.11 16.88
C SER A 218 9.37 -11.85 16.61
N ARG A 219 8.28 -11.12 16.33
CA ARG A 219 6.96 -11.64 16.01
C ARG A 219 6.52 -11.05 14.65
N PRO A 220 7.09 -11.50 13.53
CA PRO A 220 6.84 -10.88 12.23
C PRO A 220 5.39 -11.08 11.77
N LEU A 221 4.88 -10.12 10.98
CA LEU A 221 3.65 -10.31 10.23
C LEU A 221 3.89 -11.31 9.11
N VAL A 222 3.25 -12.48 9.19
CA VAL A 222 3.38 -13.53 8.18
C VAL A 222 2.32 -13.31 7.12
N LEU A 223 2.71 -12.98 5.88
CA LEU A 223 1.81 -12.62 4.78
C LEU A 223 1.20 -13.86 4.10
N ALA A 224 1.97 -14.94 3.99
CA ALA A 224 1.49 -16.22 3.50
C ALA A 224 2.24 -17.36 4.20
N THR A 225 1.52 -18.42 4.56
CA THR A 225 2.06 -19.55 5.33
C THR A 225 2.35 -20.79 4.48
N LYS A 226 1.93 -20.80 3.22
CA LYS A 226 2.07 -21.96 2.35
C LYS A 226 2.47 -21.50 0.95
N PRO A 227 3.52 -22.11 0.36
CA PRO A 227 3.76 -21.90 -1.06
C PRO A 227 2.51 -22.31 -1.82
N PRO A 228 2.12 -21.58 -2.87
CA PRO A 228 1.11 -22.07 -3.79
C PRO A 228 1.55 -23.46 -4.25
N VAL A 229 0.63 -24.40 -4.23
CA VAL A 229 0.86 -25.72 -4.83
C VAL A 229 1.33 -25.44 -6.25
N GLU A 230 2.54 -25.87 -6.60
CA GLU A 230 2.95 -25.90 -8.00
C GLU A 230 2.00 -26.90 -8.63
N ASP A 231 1.03 -26.43 -9.43
CA ASP A 231 0.30 -27.27 -10.33
C ASP A 231 1.34 -27.81 -11.34
N ASN A 232 1.98 -28.91 -10.95
CA ASN A 232 2.65 -29.79 -11.87
C ASN A 232 1.56 -30.50 -12.67
N ASN A 233 0.98 -29.78 -13.62
CA ASN A 233 0.24 -30.44 -14.68
C ASN A 233 1.24 -30.76 -15.78
N PRO A 234 1.40 -32.05 -16.15
CA PRO A 234 2.38 -32.54 -17.13
C PRO A 234 2.14 -32.00 -18.53
#